data_752468fc8757931de6d2a37cc09c022f
#
_entry.id   752468fc8757931de6d2a37cc09c022f
#
_cell.length_a   1.000
_cell.length_b   1.000
_cell.length_c   1.000
_cell.angle_alpha   90.00
_cell.angle_beta   90.00
_cell.angle_gamma   90.00
#
_symmetry.space_group_name_H-M   'P 1'
#
loop_
_entity.id
_entity.type
_entity.pdbx_description
1 polymer ?
#
loop_
_entity_poly.entity_id
_entity_poly.type
_entity_poly.pdbx_seq_one_letter_code
_entity_poly.pdbx_strand_id
1 'polypeptide(L)'
;MSQPPSKSASTGKKIETALEKALDPLASALKRAAGSTPAKAASAPGKPGLMVSPLAVPFPTIAPIGGVEIATARAGFYKHERDDLVVFHFPEGASCAGVFTRHKVGSAPVDWCKRQLDADKGGDEVRALIVNAGCANAFTGKAGADAARRTAAEFAKRFGCRQRDVMLASTGVIGVVL
;
A
#
# COMPACT_ATOMS: atom_id res chain seq x y z
N MET A 1 9.15 -19.73 -36.62
CA MET A 1 10.01 -19.41 -35.46
C MET A 1 9.14 -18.67 -34.46
N SER A 2 8.66 -19.36 -33.42
CA SER A 2 7.77 -18.78 -32.40
C SER A 2 8.64 -18.10 -31.33
N GLN A 3 8.42 -16.82 -31.07
CA GLN A 3 9.09 -16.13 -29.97
C GLN A 3 8.64 -16.69 -28.62
N PRO A 4 9.56 -16.87 -27.66
CA PRO A 4 9.19 -17.30 -26.30
C PRO A 4 8.36 -16.21 -25.61
N PRO A 5 7.39 -16.60 -24.75
CA PRO A 5 6.55 -15.66 -24.04
C PRO A 5 7.40 -14.72 -23.17
N SER A 6 7.11 -13.44 -23.25
CA SER A 6 7.86 -12.40 -22.53
C SER A 6 7.77 -12.61 -21.02
N LYS A 7 8.91 -12.50 -20.31
CA LYS A 7 9.02 -12.63 -18.84
C LYS A 7 8.08 -11.69 -18.07
N SER A 8 7.57 -10.63 -18.70
CA SER A 8 6.64 -9.65 -18.11
C SER A 8 5.24 -10.21 -17.79
N ALA A 9 4.73 -11.15 -18.60
CA ALA A 9 3.42 -11.77 -18.38
C ALA A 9 3.41 -12.71 -17.15
N SER A 10 4.53 -13.38 -16.89
CA SER A 10 4.69 -14.27 -15.73
C SER A 10 4.77 -13.49 -14.40
N THR A 11 5.40 -12.33 -14.41
CA THR A 11 5.54 -11.49 -13.21
C THR A 11 4.20 -10.86 -12.83
N GLY A 12 3.41 -10.40 -13.81
CA GLY A 12 2.07 -9.82 -13.56
C GLY A 12 1.11 -10.78 -12.85
N LYS A 13 1.05 -12.05 -13.27
CA LYS A 13 0.23 -13.08 -12.62
C LYS A 13 0.66 -13.39 -11.18
N LYS A 14 1.96 -13.39 -10.90
CA LYS A 14 2.48 -13.64 -9.55
C LYS A 14 2.10 -12.53 -8.57
N ILE A 15 2.08 -11.28 -9.04
CA ILE A 15 1.70 -10.11 -8.23
C ILE A 15 0.20 -10.13 -7.95
N GLU A 16 -0.62 -10.42 -8.95
CA GLU A 16 -2.07 -10.57 -8.79
C GLU A 16 -2.40 -11.61 -7.70
N THR A 17 -1.80 -12.79 -7.80
CA THR A 17 -1.99 -13.86 -6.82
C THR A 17 -1.45 -13.50 -5.42
N ALA A 18 -0.33 -12.78 -5.35
CA ALA A 18 0.22 -12.32 -4.07
C ALA A 18 -0.66 -11.23 -3.45
N LEU A 19 -1.18 -10.33 -4.28
CA LEU A 19 -2.09 -9.28 -3.84
C LEU A 19 -3.44 -9.85 -3.37
N GLU A 20 -4.02 -10.78 -4.12
CA GLU A 20 -5.23 -11.50 -3.71
C GLU A 20 -5.05 -12.21 -2.37
N LYS A 21 -3.95 -12.94 -2.20
CA LYS A 21 -3.62 -13.61 -0.94
C LYS A 21 -3.40 -12.64 0.23
N ALA A 22 -2.88 -11.45 -0.04
CA ALA A 22 -2.68 -10.41 0.98
C ALA A 22 -3.96 -9.67 1.32
N LEU A 23 -4.85 -9.45 0.34
CA LEU A 23 -6.11 -8.75 0.55
C LEU A 23 -7.17 -9.61 1.26
N ASP A 24 -7.13 -10.95 1.15
CA ASP A 24 -8.07 -11.84 1.84
C ASP A 24 -7.97 -11.79 3.37
N PRO A 25 -6.78 -12.00 3.96
CA PRO A 25 -6.62 -11.82 5.40
C PRO A 25 -6.85 -10.37 5.83
N LEU A 26 -6.52 -9.40 4.97
CA LEU A 26 -6.73 -7.98 5.20
C LEU A 26 -8.22 -7.63 5.28
N ALA A 27 -9.02 -8.08 4.32
CA ALA A 27 -10.46 -7.89 4.33
C ALA A 27 -11.12 -8.56 5.56
N SER A 28 -10.61 -9.73 5.95
CA SER A 28 -11.06 -10.43 7.16
C SER A 28 -10.62 -9.73 8.44
N ALA A 29 -9.43 -9.13 8.46
CA ALA A 29 -8.92 -8.34 9.58
C ALA A 29 -9.69 -7.02 9.73
N LEU A 30 -9.95 -6.32 8.63
CA LEU A 30 -10.75 -5.10 8.62
C LEU A 30 -12.19 -5.35 9.08
N LYS A 31 -12.83 -6.42 8.61
CA LYS A 31 -14.17 -6.82 9.08
C LYS A 31 -14.21 -7.16 10.58
N ARG A 32 -13.12 -7.70 11.14
CA ARG A 32 -12.98 -7.97 12.57
C ARG A 32 -12.70 -6.70 13.38
N ALA A 33 -11.92 -5.77 12.84
CA ALA A 33 -11.57 -4.51 13.48
C ALA A 33 -12.78 -3.57 13.61
N ALA A 34 -13.69 -3.57 12.64
CA ALA A 34 -14.93 -2.81 12.69
C ALA A 34 -15.88 -3.17 13.88
N GLY A 35 -15.62 -4.30 14.55
CA GLY A 35 -16.41 -4.76 15.71
C GLY A 35 -15.63 -4.87 17.03
N SER A 36 -14.34 -4.51 17.09
CA SER A 36 -13.51 -4.73 18.27
C SER A 36 -12.88 -3.45 18.80
N THR A 37 -12.97 -3.28 20.11
CA THR A 37 -12.16 -2.30 20.86
C THR A 37 -10.68 -2.54 20.54
N PRO A 38 -9.88 -1.49 20.24
CA PRO A 38 -8.50 -1.65 19.81
C PRO A 38 -7.69 -2.40 20.87
N ALA A 39 -7.12 -3.52 20.47
CA ALA A 39 -6.16 -4.23 21.27
C ALA A 39 -4.96 -3.31 21.53
N LYS A 40 -4.57 -3.21 22.81
CA LYS A 40 -3.36 -2.50 23.25
C LYS A 40 -2.20 -2.95 22.38
N ALA A 41 -1.64 -2.03 21.61
CA ALA A 41 -0.47 -2.30 20.78
C ALA A 41 0.65 -2.83 21.69
N ALA A 42 0.93 -4.12 21.58
CA ALA A 42 2.08 -4.71 22.22
C ALA A 42 3.32 -4.14 21.54
N SER A 43 4.16 -3.42 22.27
CA SER A 43 5.48 -3.04 21.81
C SER A 43 6.21 -4.33 21.42
N ALA A 44 6.59 -4.46 20.16
CA ALA A 44 7.41 -5.58 19.72
C ALA A 44 8.65 -5.65 20.61
N PRO A 45 9.03 -6.82 21.16
CA PRO A 45 10.25 -6.94 21.94
C PRO A 45 11.43 -6.53 21.06
N GLY A 46 12.17 -5.52 21.51
CA GLY A 46 13.37 -5.07 20.82
C GLY A 46 14.32 -6.26 20.62
N LYS A 47 14.88 -6.41 19.43
CA LYS A 47 15.89 -7.45 19.18
C LYS A 47 17.03 -7.28 20.17
N PRO A 48 17.46 -8.35 20.87
CA PRO A 48 18.62 -8.26 21.77
C PRO A 48 19.84 -7.76 20.99
N GLY A 49 20.49 -6.72 21.47
CA GLY A 49 21.76 -6.22 20.93
C GLY A 49 21.70 -4.96 20.04
N LEU A 50 20.52 -4.40 19.74
CA LEU A 50 20.46 -3.09 19.12
C LEU A 50 20.65 -1.98 20.17
N MET A 51 21.71 -1.20 20.02
CA MET A 51 21.88 0.02 20.82
C MET A 51 20.79 1.02 20.44
N VAL A 52 19.92 1.32 21.40
CA VAL A 52 18.93 2.38 21.24
C VAL A 52 19.64 3.72 21.34
N SER A 53 19.39 4.61 20.38
CA SER A 53 19.97 5.96 20.43
C SER A 53 19.55 6.67 21.74
N PRO A 54 20.47 7.35 22.42
CA PRO A 54 20.12 8.15 23.60
C PRO A 54 19.12 9.28 23.29
N LEU A 55 18.95 9.62 22.01
CA LEU A 55 17.96 10.60 21.53
C LEU A 55 16.60 9.96 21.20
N ALA A 56 16.49 8.64 21.27
CA ALA A 56 15.21 7.97 21.03
C ALA A 56 14.30 8.19 22.25
N VAL A 57 13.18 8.84 22.02
CA VAL A 57 12.12 8.98 23.03
C VAL A 57 11.06 7.88 22.81
N PRO A 58 10.43 7.38 23.88
CA PRO A 58 9.32 6.44 23.75
C PRO A 58 8.19 7.06 22.90
N PHE A 59 7.58 6.26 22.05
CA PHE A 59 6.39 6.70 21.33
C PHE A 59 5.27 7.04 22.32
N PRO A 60 4.59 8.18 22.17
CA PRO A 60 3.43 8.49 22.97
C PRO A 60 2.30 7.48 22.69
N THR A 61 1.47 7.24 23.69
CA THR A 61 0.23 6.49 23.49
C THR A 61 -0.71 7.35 22.66
N ILE A 62 -1.04 6.89 21.46
CA ILE A 62 -1.97 7.60 20.56
C ILE A 62 -3.34 6.95 20.70
N ALA A 63 -4.37 7.76 20.92
CA ALA A 63 -5.74 7.29 20.94
C ALA A 63 -6.16 6.80 19.53
N PRO A 64 -7.06 5.80 19.45
CA PRO A 64 -7.62 5.38 18.17
C PRO A 64 -8.27 6.55 17.43
N ILE A 65 -8.06 6.59 16.12
CA ILE A 65 -8.69 7.60 15.25
C ILE A 65 -9.95 6.97 14.68
N GLY A 66 -11.11 7.55 14.99
CA GLY A 66 -12.39 7.12 14.43
C GLY A 66 -12.42 7.25 12.91
N GLY A 67 -13.09 6.33 12.21
CA GLY A 67 -13.23 6.35 10.75
C GLY A 67 -11.99 5.87 9.98
N VAL A 68 -10.96 5.36 10.65
CA VAL A 68 -9.77 4.79 10.02
C VAL A 68 -9.58 3.35 10.47
N GLU A 69 -9.58 2.44 9.51
CA GLU A 69 -9.26 1.03 9.72
C GLU A 69 -7.87 0.75 9.15
N ILE A 70 -7.03 0.04 9.91
CA ILE A 70 -5.66 -0.27 9.51
C ILE A 70 -5.46 -1.78 9.56
N ALA A 71 -4.90 -2.34 8.51
CA ALA A 71 -4.48 -3.72 8.49
C ALA A 71 -3.13 -3.89 7.79
N THR A 72 -2.35 -4.85 8.27
CA THR A 72 -1.07 -5.23 7.68
C THR A 72 -1.14 -6.65 7.14
N ALA A 73 -0.34 -6.91 6.13
CA ALA A 73 -0.21 -8.23 5.55
C ALA A 73 1.18 -8.47 5.01
N ARG A 74 1.51 -9.75 4.83
CA ARG A 74 2.71 -10.20 4.17
C ARG A 74 2.41 -10.53 2.72
N ALA A 75 2.82 -9.66 1.80
CA ALA A 75 2.69 -9.86 0.35
C ALA A 75 3.89 -10.60 -0.25
N GLY A 76 5.00 -10.72 0.47
CA GLY A 76 6.18 -11.49 0.06
C GLY A 76 7.18 -10.71 -0.80
N PHE A 77 7.25 -9.40 -0.64
CA PHE A 77 8.28 -8.57 -1.27
C PHE A 77 9.65 -8.76 -0.65
N TYR A 78 9.70 -9.27 0.58
CA TYR A 78 10.93 -9.62 1.28
C TYR A 78 11.12 -11.13 1.38
N LYS A 79 12.37 -11.58 1.37
CA LYS A 79 12.73 -13.00 1.55
C LYS A 79 12.50 -13.50 2.98
N HIS A 80 12.61 -12.61 3.96
CA HIS A 80 12.38 -12.90 5.36
C HIS A 80 10.94 -12.56 5.79
N GLU A 81 10.52 -13.17 6.88
CA GLU A 81 9.17 -12.97 7.41
C GLU A 81 8.99 -11.58 8.02
N ARG A 82 8.17 -10.78 7.37
CA ARG A 82 7.72 -9.48 7.85
C ARG A 82 6.49 -9.03 7.08
N ASP A 83 5.70 -8.19 7.69
CA ASP A 83 4.66 -7.47 6.98
C ASP A 83 5.31 -6.43 6.07
N ASP A 84 4.90 -6.43 4.83
CA ASP A 84 5.42 -5.57 3.78
C ASP A 84 4.32 -4.86 2.99
N LEU A 85 3.08 -5.00 3.45
CA LEU A 85 1.92 -4.31 2.95
C LEU A 85 1.11 -3.76 4.12
N VAL A 86 0.71 -2.50 4.04
CA VAL A 86 -0.27 -1.89 4.95
C VAL A 86 -1.36 -1.21 4.15
N VAL A 87 -2.58 -1.32 4.64
CA VAL A 87 -3.74 -0.63 4.09
C VAL A 87 -4.37 0.21 5.19
N PHE A 88 -4.57 1.48 4.86
CA PHE A 88 -5.46 2.38 5.58
C PHE A 88 -6.76 2.42 4.79
N HIS A 89 -7.85 2.01 5.41
CA HIS A 89 -9.18 2.02 4.82
C HIS A 89 -10.03 3.08 5.51
N PHE A 90 -10.77 3.83 4.72
CA PHE A 90 -11.68 4.89 5.15
C PHE A 90 -13.11 4.52 4.72
N PRO A 91 -13.85 3.77 5.55
CA PRO A 91 -15.17 3.26 5.17
C PRO A 91 -16.17 4.36 4.76
N GLU A 92 -16.08 5.51 5.39
CA GLU A 92 -16.93 6.68 5.11
C GLU A 92 -16.29 7.67 4.13
N GLY A 93 -15.06 7.39 3.71
CA GLY A 93 -14.25 8.30 2.90
C GLY A 93 -13.45 9.30 3.72
N ALA A 94 -12.43 9.87 3.11
CA ALA A 94 -11.58 10.89 3.70
C ALA A 94 -11.18 11.93 2.67
N SER A 95 -11.21 13.20 3.05
CA SER A 95 -10.62 14.26 2.24
C SER A 95 -9.12 14.07 2.13
N CYS A 96 -8.57 14.21 0.93
CA CYS A 96 -7.16 14.01 0.67
C CYS A 96 -6.55 15.23 -0.02
N ALA A 97 -5.39 15.63 0.47
CA ALA A 97 -4.54 16.60 -0.18
C ALA A 97 -3.09 16.10 -0.17
N GLY A 98 -2.31 16.49 -1.16
CA GLY A 98 -0.94 16.03 -1.28
C GLY A 98 -0.01 17.03 -1.94
N VAL A 99 1.26 16.96 -1.55
CA VAL A 99 2.36 17.64 -2.23
C VAL A 99 3.31 16.57 -2.78
N PHE A 100 3.81 16.81 -3.97
CA PHE A 100 4.62 15.82 -4.68
C PHE A 100 5.94 16.42 -5.15
N THR A 101 6.92 15.56 -5.35
CA THR A 101 8.18 15.96 -5.97
C THR A 101 7.96 16.54 -7.36
N ARG A 102 8.78 17.53 -7.72
CA ARG A 102 8.87 18.08 -9.08
C ARG A 102 9.93 17.38 -9.93
N HIS A 103 10.49 16.27 -9.43
CA HIS A 103 11.42 15.47 -10.20
C HIS A 103 10.78 14.99 -11.51
N LYS A 104 11.52 15.06 -12.62
CA LYS A 104 10.99 14.76 -13.96
C LYS A 104 10.58 13.30 -14.15
N VAL A 105 11.20 12.40 -13.38
CA VAL A 105 10.89 10.97 -13.40
C VAL A 105 10.30 10.59 -12.07
N GLY A 106 8.96 10.51 -12.00
CA GLY A 106 8.21 10.03 -10.85
C GLY A 106 8.23 8.50 -10.75
N SER A 107 7.89 7.99 -9.58
CA SER A 107 7.52 6.58 -9.45
C SER A 107 6.06 6.38 -9.86
N ALA A 108 5.72 5.17 -10.28
CA ALA A 108 4.36 4.86 -10.72
C ALA A 108 3.27 5.19 -9.66
N PRO A 109 3.47 4.93 -8.34
CA PRO A 109 2.51 5.36 -7.31
C PRO A 109 2.38 6.87 -7.19
N VAL A 110 3.49 7.62 -7.31
CA VAL A 110 3.45 9.08 -7.27
C VAL A 110 2.67 9.65 -8.44
N ASP A 111 2.94 9.15 -9.65
CA ASP A 111 2.22 9.58 -10.85
C ASP A 111 0.75 9.16 -10.82
N TRP A 112 0.45 8.02 -10.21
CA TRP A 112 -0.92 7.59 -9.93
C TRP A 112 -1.64 8.60 -9.04
N CYS A 113 -1.11 8.89 -7.84
CA CYS A 113 -1.74 9.80 -6.90
C CYS A 113 -1.91 11.21 -7.44
N LYS A 114 -0.90 11.74 -8.15
CA LYS A 114 -1.01 13.04 -8.83
C LYS A 114 -2.23 13.08 -9.75
N ARG A 115 -2.38 12.07 -10.63
CA ARG A 115 -3.52 12.02 -11.56
C ARG A 115 -4.87 11.95 -10.85
N GLN A 116 -4.97 11.20 -9.74
CA GLN A 116 -6.23 11.09 -9.02
C GLN A 116 -6.58 12.42 -8.34
N LEU A 117 -5.61 13.09 -7.71
CA LEU A 117 -5.85 14.39 -7.05
C LEU A 117 -6.07 15.54 -8.06
N ASP A 118 -5.42 15.49 -9.23
CA ASP A 118 -5.63 16.50 -10.29
C ASP A 118 -6.98 16.32 -11.01
N ALA A 119 -7.44 15.07 -11.15
CA ALA A 119 -8.72 14.77 -11.81
C ALA A 119 -9.93 15.18 -10.96
N ASP A 120 -9.71 15.38 -9.69
CA ASP A 120 -10.77 15.59 -8.71
C ASP A 120 -10.79 17.05 -8.21
N LYS A 121 -11.33 17.92 -9.01
CA LYS A 121 -11.46 19.34 -8.66
C LYS A 121 -12.55 19.63 -7.63
N GLY A 122 -13.10 18.66 -6.95
CA GLY A 122 -14.27 18.93 -6.13
C GLY A 122 -14.67 17.92 -5.06
N GLY A 123 -13.75 17.23 -4.42
CA GLY A 123 -14.05 16.59 -3.14
C GLY A 123 -14.51 15.14 -3.20
N ASP A 124 -14.02 14.39 -4.14
CA ASP A 124 -14.17 12.92 -4.08
C ASP A 124 -13.33 12.37 -2.93
N GLU A 125 -13.97 11.54 -2.15
CA GLU A 125 -13.42 10.98 -0.93
C GLU A 125 -12.48 9.83 -1.26
N VAL A 126 -11.26 9.89 -0.75
CA VAL A 126 -10.34 8.75 -0.77
C VAL A 126 -10.88 7.65 0.13
N ARG A 127 -10.90 6.44 -0.39
CA ARG A 127 -11.40 5.25 0.33
C ARG A 127 -10.28 4.39 0.88
N ALA A 128 -9.08 4.50 0.34
CA ALA A 128 -7.92 3.78 0.85
C ALA A 128 -6.59 4.43 0.50
N LEU A 129 -5.58 4.16 1.36
CA LEU A 129 -4.18 4.30 1.04
C LEU A 129 -3.52 2.93 1.21
N ILE A 130 -2.91 2.41 0.14
CA ILE A 130 -2.17 1.15 0.15
C ILE A 130 -0.68 1.47 0.07
N VAL A 131 0.09 0.95 1.00
CA VAL A 131 1.53 1.17 1.08
C VAL A 131 2.24 -0.17 1.05
N ASN A 132 3.17 -0.36 0.13
CA ASN A 132 4.05 -1.52 0.12
C ASN A 132 5.49 -1.14 0.41
N ALA A 133 6.21 -2.07 1.03
CA ALA A 133 7.65 -2.00 1.26
C ALA A 133 8.36 -3.13 0.50
N GLY A 134 9.60 -2.89 0.06
CA GLY A 134 10.43 -3.87 -0.67
C GLY A 134 10.61 -3.55 -2.16
N CYS A 135 9.65 -2.89 -2.77
CA CYS A 135 9.68 -2.44 -4.16
C CYS A 135 9.20 -0.99 -4.24
N ALA A 136 10.04 -0.08 -4.75
CA ALA A 136 9.68 1.33 -4.90
C ALA A 136 8.79 1.59 -6.13
N ASN A 137 8.70 0.63 -7.04
CA ASN A 137 8.00 0.76 -8.31
C ASN A 137 8.38 2.05 -9.07
N ALA A 138 9.66 2.40 -9.00
CA ALA A 138 10.26 3.56 -9.65
C ALA A 138 11.16 3.11 -10.79
N PHE A 139 11.24 3.90 -11.88
CA PHE A 139 11.94 3.56 -13.12
C PHE A 139 11.46 2.26 -13.78
N THR A 140 10.20 1.94 -13.63
CA THR A 140 9.58 0.69 -14.10
C THR A 140 8.73 0.89 -15.36
N GLY A 141 8.62 2.13 -15.85
CA GLY A 141 7.91 2.47 -17.08
C GLY A 141 6.45 2.00 -17.08
N LYS A 142 5.98 1.56 -18.24
CA LYS A 142 4.60 1.10 -18.44
C LYS A 142 4.22 -0.06 -17.53
N ALA A 143 5.13 -1.01 -17.30
CA ALA A 143 4.85 -2.17 -16.45
C ALA A 143 4.55 -1.76 -15.00
N GLY A 144 5.28 -0.79 -14.45
CA GLY A 144 5.03 -0.25 -13.13
C GLY A 144 3.72 0.54 -13.04
N ALA A 145 3.38 1.29 -14.06
CA ALA A 145 2.11 2.01 -14.14
C ALA A 145 0.92 1.04 -14.21
N ASP A 146 1.04 -0.04 -14.98
CA ASP A 146 0.01 -1.09 -15.07
C ASP A 146 -0.12 -1.86 -13.74
N ALA A 147 0.99 -2.10 -13.03
CA ALA A 147 0.95 -2.71 -11.69
C ALA A 147 0.23 -1.81 -10.69
N ALA A 148 0.56 -0.52 -10.63
CA ALA A 148 -0.13 0.44 -9.76
C ALA A 148 -1.64 0.47 -10.04
N ARG A 149 -2.03 0.51 -11.31
CA ARG A 149 -3.43 0.49 -11.73
C ARG A 149 -4.14 -0.79 -11.30
N ARG A 150 -3.50 -1.97 -11.43
CA ARG A 150 -4.07 -3.25 -10.99
C ARG A 150 -4.23 -3.31 -9.48
N THR A 151 -3.24 -2.84 -8.72
CA THR A 151 -3.33 -2.77 -7.26
C THR A 151 -4.56 -1.98 -6.81
N ALA A 152 -4.77 -0.79 -7.38
CA ALA A 152 -5.93 0.01 -7.07
C ALA A 152 -7.25 -0.64 -7.52
N ALA A 153 -7.26 -1.33 -8.68
CA ALA A 153 -8.45 -2.01 -9.21
C ALA A 153 -8.87 -3.20 -8.33
N GLU A 154 -7.92 -4.02 -7.88
CA GLU A 154 -8.22 -5.17 -7.02
C GLU A 154 -8.79 -4.74 -5.67
N PHE A 155 -8.21 -3.69 -5.07
CA PHE A 155 -8.78 -3.14 -3.84
C PHE A 155 -10.19 -2.60 -4.09
N ALA A 156 -10.38 -1.78 -5.12
CA ALA A 156 -11.66 -1.16 -5.45
C ALA A 156 -12.77 -2.20 -5.67
N LYS A 157 -12.47 -3.26 -6.42
CA LYS A 157 -13.37 -4.39 -6.65
C LYS A 157 -13.79 -5.07 -5.35
N ARG A 158 -12.85 -5.25 -4.42
CA ARG A 158 -13.08 -5.99 -3.18
C ARG A 158 -13.83 -5.19 -2.12
N PHE A 159 -13.59 -3.89 -2.08
CA PHE A 159 -14.19 -2.98 -1.09
C PHE A 159 -15.34 -2.13 -1.63
N GLY A 160 -15.73 -2.34 -2.89
CA GLY A 160 -16.90 -1.68 -3.48
C GLY A 160 -16.73 -0.17 -3.67
N CYS A 161 -15.50 0.30 -3.94
CA CYS A 161 -15.22 1.71 -4.22
C CYS A 161 -14.73 1.92 -5.66
N ARG A 162 -14.54 3.16 -6.06
CA ARG A 162 -13.98 3.45 -7.39
C ARG A 162 -12.45 3.31 -7.34
N GLN A 163 -11.87 2.84 -8.41
CA GLN A 163 -10.41 2.70 -8.52
C GLN A 163 -9.65 4.01 -8.26
N ARG A 164 -10.23 5.13 -8.64
CA ARG A 164 -9.65 6.46 -8.44
C ARG A 164 -9.63 6.91 -6.96
N ASP A 165 -10.44 6.30 -6.12
CA ASP A 165 -10.53 6.61 -4.69
C ASP A 165 -9.42 5.90 -3.87
N VAL A 166 -8.54 5.14 -4.56
CA VAL A 166 -7.46 4.39 -3.94
C VAL A 166 -6.13 5.08 -4.18
N MET A 167 -5.48 5.54 -3.13
CA MET A 167 -4.15 6.11 -3.16
C MET A 167 -3.09 5.03 -2.95
N LEU A 168 -1.92 5.22 -3.53
CA LEU A 168 -0.83 4.25 -3.50
C LEU A 168 0.47 4.90 -3.04
N ALA A 169 1.25 4.15 -2.27
CA ALA A 169 2.63 4.50 -1.94
C ALA A 169 3.51 3.24 -1.98
N SER A 170 4.74 3.40 -2.42
CA SER A 170 5.69 2.29 -2.52
C SER A 170 7.07 2.73 -2.06
N THR A 171 7.77 1.85 -1.36
CA THR A 171 9.17 2.07 -0.98
C THR A 171 9.99 0.80 -1.16
N GLY A 172 11.29 0.94 -1.38
CA GLY A 172 12.21 -0.19 -1.49
C GLY A 172 13.09 -0.10 -2.72
N VAL A 173 13.34 -1.24 -3.36
CA VAL A 173 14.28 -1.35 -4.49
C VAL A 173 13.72 -0.62 -5.72
N ILE A 174 14.58 0.19 -6.33
CA ILE A 174 14.31 0.92 -7.58
C ILE A 174 14.56 0.01 -8.77
N GLY A 175 13.75 0.14 -9.83
CA GLY A 175 13.90 -0.65 -11.07
C GLY A 175 13.25 -2.03 -11.03
N VAL A 176 12.64 -2.39 -9.91
CA VAL A 176 11.84 -3.60 -9.77
C VAL A 176 10.37 -3.25 -9.93
N VAL A 177 9.65 -4.00 -10.76
CA VAL A 177 8.21 -3.84 -10.98
C VAL A 177 7.47 -4.48 -9.81
N LEU A 178 6.47 -3.79 -9.30
CA LEU A 178 5.54 -4.27 -8.27
C LEU A 178 4.68 -5.42 -8.82
#